data_a17f1b28db7ae44da9637740b1344d18
#
_entry.id   a17f1b28db7ae44da9637740b1344d18
#
_cell.length_a   1.000
_cell.length_b   1.000
_cell.length_c   1.000
_cell.angle_alpha   90.00
_cell.angle_beta   90.00
_cell.angle_gamma   90.00
#
_symmetry.space_group_name_H-M   'P 1'
#
loop_
_entity.id
_entity.type
_entity.pdbx_description
1 polymer ?
#
loop_
_entity_poly.entity_id
_entity_poly.type
_entity_poly.pdbx_seq_one_letter_code
_entity_poly.pdbx_strand_id
1 'polypeptide(L)'
;VDKSKRVYITGVSVGLAKRLRVPDDYFQIAHNLSYQHYDLQDYSNFGVFTFKDGRSNSFAYTVSLSRNSSGPNPIYPMSGSSFTISAKLTPPYSLFNGVDYGKLLEERAQAIADNDPDKLSSVDQKRFRWLEFYKLKFSSAWYTNLYSKFVLKFGADFGYLGAYNSKRGVVPFE
;
A
#
# COMPACT_ATOMS: atom_id res chain seq x y z
N VAL A 1 -18.45 -2.04 -23.77
CA VAL A 1 -17.58 -1.47 -22.74
C VAL A 1 -17.79 0.03 -22.76
N ASP A 2 -18.27 0.57 -21.66
CA ASP A 2 -18.52 2.00 -21.51
C ASP A 2 -17.19 2.76 -21.50
N LYS A 3 -16.92 3.53 -22.56
CA LYS A 3 -15.67 4.28 -22.74
C LYS A 3 -15.58 5.53 -21.85
N SER A 4 -16.64 5.88 -21.15
CA SER A 4 -16.68 7.05 -20.26
C SER A 4 -15.94 6.77 -18.94
N LYS A 5 -15.90 5.51 -18.49
CA LYS A 5 -15.29 5.10 -17.22
C LYS A 5 -13.88 4.58 -17.43
N ARG A 6 -12.90 5.28 -16.86
CA ARG A 6 -11.51 4.87 -16.99
C ARG A 6 -10.66 5.23 -15.78
N VAL A 7 -9.65 4.40 -15.55
CA VAL A 7 -8.57 4.66 -14.60
C VAL A 7 -7.25 4.58 -15.38
N TYR A 8 -6.47 5.64 -15.35
CA TYR A 8 -5.09 5.62 -15.81
C TYR A 8 -4.15 5.63 -14.61
N ILE A 9 -3.26 4.67 -14.59
CA ILE A 9 -2.19 4.60 -13.60
C ILE A 9 -0.88 4.66 -14.37
N THR A 10 -0.14 5.74 -14.18
CA THR A 10 1.18 5.91 -14.76
C THR A 10 2.18 6.01 -13.63
N GLY A 11 3.27 5.27 -13.73
CA GLY A 11 4.25 5.29 -12.66
C GLY A 11 5.65 4.92 -13.11
N VAL A 12 6.59 5.29 -12.27
CA VAL A 12 8.00 4.94 -12.38
C VAL A 12 8.49 4.45 -11.02
N SER A 13 9.35 3.44 -11.03
CA SER A 13 9.99 2.96 -9.81
C SER A 13 11.45 2.61 -10.07
N VAL A 14 12.27 2.83 -9.05
CA VAL A 14 13.67 2.46 -9.02
C VAL A 14 13.92 1.67 -7.75
N GLY A 15 14.52 0.49 -7.88
CA GLY A 15 14.79 -0.38 -6.77
C GLY A 15 16.22 -0.91 -6.75
N LEU A 16 16.73 -1.10 -5.54
CA LEU A 16 18.02 -1.72 -5.27
C LEU A 16 17.83 -2.84 -4.26
N ALA A 17 18.43 -3.98 -4.52
CA ALA A 17 18.41 -5.09 -3.59
C ALA A 17 19.84 -5.59 -3.33
N LYS A 18 20.09 -5.94 -2.06
CA LYS A 18 21.39 -6.45 -1.63
C LYS A 18 21.21 -7.70 -0.77
N ARG A 19 21.94 -8.75 -1.12
CA ARG A 19 22.05 -9.92 -0.28
C ARG A 19 22.99 -9.63 0.90
N LEU A 20 22.54 -9.98 2.09
CA LEU A 20 23.34 -9.82 3.31
C LEU A 20 24.07 -11.12 3.62
N ARG A 21 25.28 -11.01 4.15
CA ARG A 21 26.09 -12.16 4.56
C ARG A 21 25.96 -12.47 6.05
N VAL A 22 25.39 -11.55 6.80
CA VAL A 22 25.23 -11.64 8.26
C VAL A 22 23.76 -11.40 8.56
N PRO A 23 23.10 -12.23 9.37
CA PRO A 23 23.62 -13.41 10.11
C PRO A 23 23.83 -14.67 9.26
N ASP A 24 23.16 -14.77 8.09
CA ASP A 24 23.35 -15.84 7.11
C ASP A 24 23.12 -15.33 5.68
N ASP A 25 23.50 -16.12 4.67
CA ASP A 25 23.43 -15.77 3.25
C ASP A 25 21.99 -15.78 2.67
N TYR A 26 20.98 -16.09 3.48
CA TYR A 26 19.59 -16.13 3.04
C TYR A 26 18.87 -14.79 3.18
N PHE A 27 19.49 -13.82 3.87
CA PHE A 27 18.92 -12.49 4.05
C PHE A 27 19.13 -11.61 2.82
N GLN A 28 18.09 -10.87 2.49
CA GLN A 28 18.09 -9.84 1.45
C GLN A 28 17.38 -8.59 1.96
N ILE A 29 18.00 -7.43 1.76
CA ILE A 29 17.37 -6.12 1.93
C ILE A 29 17.12 -5.52 0.57
N ALA A 30 15.92 -4.96 0.38
CA ALA A 30 15.56 -4.25 -0.83
C ALA A 30 14.99 -2.88 -0.50
N HIS A 31 15.34 -1.91 -1.32
CA HIS A 31 14.86 -0.53 -1.26
C HIS A 31 14.21 -0.22 -2.58
N ASN A 32 13.03 0.37 -2.56
CA ASN A 32 12.31 0.79 -3.75
C ASN A 32 11.75 2.18 -3.56
N LEU A 33 12.01 3.05 -4.50
CA LEU A 33 11.42 4.38 -4.60
C LEU A 33 10.44 4.37 -5.77
N SER A 34 9.19 4.74 -5.53
CA SER A 34 8.15 4.71 -6.54
C SER A 34 7.35 6.01 -6.57
N TYR A 35 7.02 6.44 -7.76
CA TYR A 35 6.05 7.50 -8.02
C TYR A 35 4.95 6.94 -8.90
N GLN A 36 3.70 7.18 -8.52
CA GLN A 36 2.50 6.78 -9.25
C GLN A 36 1.55 7.97 -9.36
N HIS A 37 1.04 8.16 -10.55
CA HIS A 37 -0.01 9.12 -10.87
C HIS A 37 -1.27 8.36 -11.26
N TYR A 38 -2.36 8.68 -10.58
CA TYR A 38 -3.70 8.13 -10.83
C TYR A 38 -4.56 9.22 -11.45
N ASP A 39 -5.18 8.92 -12.58
CA ASP A 39 -6.17 9.77 -13.24
C ASP A 39 -7.47 8.97 -13.39
N LEU A 40 -8.51 9.40 -12.69
CA LEU A 40 -9.80 8.75 -12.64
C LEU A 40 -10.83 9.58 -13.38
N GLN A 41 -11.62 8.93 -14.20
CA GLN A 41 -12.73 9.53 -14.92
C GLN A 41 -13.99 8.66 -14.77
N ASP A 42 -15.04 9.24 -14.18
CA ASP A 42 -16.36 8.63 -13.92
C ASP A 42 -16.29 7.24 -13.25
N TYR A 43 -15.42 7.09 -12.23
CA TYR A 43 -15.11 5.79 -11.61
C TYR A 43 -15.84 5.57 -10.27
N SER A 44 -17.05 6.11 -10.10
CA SER A 44 -17.76 6.14 -8.81
C SER A 44 -18.26 4.79 -8.28
N ASN A 45 -18.26 3.70 -9.07
CA ASN A 45 -19.07 2.52 -8.77
C ASN A 45 -18.33 1.36 -8.09
N PHE A 46 -17.04 1.48 -7.75
CA PHE A 46 -16.29 0.33 -7.24
C PHE A 46 -15.80 0.45 -5.79
N GLY A 47 -16.20 1.50 -5.06
CA GLY A 47 -15.86 1.63 -3.63
C GLY A 47 -14.38 1.81 -3.30
N VAL A 48 -13.51 1.83 -4.33
CA VAL A 48 -12.05 1.95 -4.17
C VAL A 48 -11.64 3.41 -3.99
N PHE A 49 -12.32 4.32 -4.68
CA PHE A 49 -12.09 5.76 -4.56
C PHE A 49 -13.36 6.45 -4.08
N THR A 50 -13.19 7.46 -3.24
CA THR A 50 -14.30 8.24 -2.67
C THR A 50 -14.73 9.38 -3.58
N PHE A 51 -14.00 9.63 -4.68
CA PHE A 51 -14.30 10.65 -5.68
C PHE A 51 -14.44 10.03 -7.07
N LYS A 52 -15.36 10.61 -7.89
CA LYS A 52 -15.69 10.14 -9.25
C LYS A 52 -14.59 10.45 -10.25
N ASP A 53 -14.19 11.72 -10.24
CA ASP A 53 -13.25 12.31 -11.16
C ASP A 53 -12.12 12.94 -10.36
N GLY A 54 -10.91 12.76 -10.80
CA GLY A 54 -9.81 13.42 -10.15
C GLY A 54 -8.46 12.76 -10.35
N ARG A 55 -7.46 13.40 -9.78
CA ARG A 55 -6.06 13.00 -9.89
C ARG A 55 -5.46 12.82 -8.52
N SER A 56 -4.72 11.72 -8.36
CA SER A 56 -3.99 11.44 -7.14
C SER A 56 -2.55 11.10 -7.46
N ASN A 57 -1.64 11.52 -6.58
CA ASN A 57 -0.21 11.23 -6.72
C ASN A 57 0.26 10.46 -5.49
N SER A 58 1.06 9.44 -5.71
CA SER A 58 1.71 8.66 -4.67
C SER A 58 3.21 8.65 -4.90
N PHE A 59 3.95 9.19 -3.96
CA PHE A 59 5.39 9.04 -3.90
C PHE A 59 5.70 8.21 -2.67
N ALA A 60 6.29 7.04 -2.86
CA ALA A 60 6.49 6.10 -1.77
C ALA A 60 7.90 5.51 -1.78
N TYR A 61 8.45 5.37 -0.58
CA TYR A 61 9.65 4.61 -0.32
C TYR A 61 9.26 3.31 0.37
N THR A 62 9.73 2.19 -0.19
CA THR A 62 9.52 0.87 0.39
C THR A 62 10.86 0.25 0.75
N VAL A 63 10.98 -0.18 1.99
CA VAL A 63 12.07 -1.03 2.43
C VAL A 63 11.53 -2.40 2.80
N SER A 64 12.20 -3.46 2.38
CA SER A 64 11.84 -4.82 2.72
C SER A 64 13.07 -5.63 3.13
N LEU A 65 12.92 -6.40 4.19
CA LEU A 65 13.88 -7.38 4.65
C LEU A 65 13.24 -8.76 4.47
N SER A 66 13.86 -9.61 3.71
CA SER A 66 13.40 -10.98 3.50
C SER A 66 14.50 -11.98 3.83
N ARG A 67 14.07 -13.15 4.28
CA ARG A 67 14.92 -14.32 4.46
C ARG A 67 14.21 -15.52 3.87
N ASN A 68 14.89 -16.29 3.08
CA ASN A 68 14.34 -17.51 2.51
C ASN A 68 15.33 -18.66 2.56
N SER A 69 15.10 -19.59 3.47
CA SER A 69 15.85 -20.83 3.64
C SER A 69 15.02 -22.09 3.34
N SER A 70 13.92 -21.95 2.58
CA SER A 70 12.95 -23.02 2.34
C SER A 70 13.44 -24.15 1.42
N GLY A 71 14.74 -24.37 1.36
CA GLY A 71 15.35 -25.49 0.66
C GLY A 71 15.52 -25.29 -0.86
N PRO A 72 16.14 -26.28 -1.55
CA PRO A 72 16.50 -26.15 -2.96
C PRO A 72 15.31 -26.24 -3.92
N ASN A 73 14.17 -26.77 -3.47
CA ASN A 73 12.97 -26.88 -4.30
C ASN A 73 11.97 -25.77 -3.93
N PRO A 74 11.82 -24.71 -4.76
CA PRO A 74 10.91 -23.62 -4.47
C PRO A 74 9.43 -23.97 -4.64
N ILE A 75 9.12 -25.02 -5.41
CA ILE A 75 7.73 -25.44 -5.69
C ILE A 75 7.20 -26.33 -4.56
N TYR A 76 8.03 -27.25 -4.10
CA TYR A 76 7.68 -28.19 -3.02
C TYR A 76 8.74 -28.17 -1.92
N PRO A 77 8.78 -27.10 -1.09
CA PRO A 77 9.76 -27.04 -0.02
C PRO A 77 9.48 -28.09 1.04
N MET A 78 10.48 -28.89 1.38
CA MET A 78 10.38 -29.98 2.34
C MET A 78 10.72 -29.54 3.76
N SER A 79 11.47 -28.44 3.91
CA SER A 79 11.93 -27.91 5.19
C SER A 79 12.35 -26.46 5.07
N GLY A 80 12.61 -25.81 6.20
CA GLY A 80 13.10 -24.45 6.27
C GLY A 80 12.01 -23.41 6.47
N SER A 81 12.37 -22.15 6.29
CA SER A 81 11.46 -21.03 6.52
C SER A 81 11.69 -19.88 5.57
N SER A 82 10.66 -19.13 5.35
CA SER A 82 10.75 -17.82 4.70
C SER A 82 10.00 -16.77 5.53
N PHE A 83 10.51 -15.56 5.56
CA PHE A 83 9.77 -14.42 6.05
C PHE A 83 10.13 -13.16 5.28
N THR A 84 9.21 -12.23 5.26
CA THR A 84 9.40 -10.90 4.68
C THR A 84 8.74 -9.87 5.58
N ILE A 85 9.51 -8.86 5.96
CA ILE A 85 9.02 -7.66 6.63
C ILE A 85 9.18 -6.51 5.65
N SER A 86 8.13 -5.74 5.41
CA SER A 86 8.20 -4.57 4.55
C SER A 86 7.51 -3.36 5.17
N ALA A 87 8.11 -2.19 4.95
CA ALA A 87 7.53 -0.90 5.29
C ALA A 87 7.45 -0.04 4.04
N LYS A 88 6.24 0.38 3.66
CA LYS A 88 5.98 1.36 2.60
C LYS A 88 5.59 2.67 3.27
N LEU A 89 6.33 3.72 2.99
CA LEU A 89 6.21 5.03 3.61
C LEU A 89 6.04 6.09 2.53
N THR A 90 5.07 6.97 2.70
CA THR A 90 4.96 8.18 1.89
C THR A 90 5.38 9.40 2.72
N PRO A 91 5.81 10.51 2.09
CA PRO A 91 6.06 11.73 2.83
C PRO A 91 4.80 12.24 3.55
N PRO A 92 4.93 12.80 4.75
CA PRO A 92 3.81 13.37 5.50
C PRO A 92 3.45 14.76 4.94
N TYR A 93 2.82 14.80 3.78
CA TYR A 93 2.48 16.06 3.08
C TYR A 93 1.61 16.98 3.90
N SER A 94 0.75 16.43 4.77
CA SER A 94 -0.12 17.21 5.66
C SER A 94 0.64 18.15 6.60
N LEU A 95 1.93 17.89 6.85
CA LEU A 95 2.77 18.76 7.69
C LEU A 95 3.32 19.97 6.92
N PHE A 96 3.33 19.92 5.58
CA PHE A 96 4.05 20.92 4.76
C PHE A 96 3.14 21.68 3.80
N ASN A 97 1.93 21.17 3.50
CA ASN A 97 1.09 21.73 2.44
C ASN A 97 0.17 22.87 2.87
N GLY A 98 0.15 23.22 4.15
CA GLY A 98 -0.66 24.32 4.69
C GLY A 98 -2.18 24.12 4.58
N VAL A 99 -2.64 22.91 4.26
CA VAL A 99 -4.07 22.60 4.13
C VAL A 99 -4.67 22.30 5.50
N ASP A 100 -5.76 22.99 5.83
CA ASP A 100 -6.54 22.72 7.04
C ASP A 100 -7.48 21.54 6.82
N TYR A 101 -7.03 20.35 7.21
CA TYR A 101 -7.81 19.11 7.11
C TYR A 101 -9.02 19.10 8.06
N GLY A 102 -9.03 19.91 9.11
CA GLY A 102 -10.18 20.07 9.99
C GLY A 102 -11.36 20.71 9.24
N LYS A 103 -11.10 21.83 8.55
CA LYS A 103 -12.12 22.47 7.70
C LYS A 103 -12.60 21.58 6.57
N LEU A 104 -11.70 20.83 5.93
CA LEU A 104 -12.11 19.88 4.88
C LEU A 104 -13.01 18.76 5.41
N LEU A 105 -12.82 18.32 6.67
CA LEU A 105 -13.74 17.37 7.29
C LEU A 105 -15.12 17.96 7.55
N GLU A 106 -15.20 19.22 8.00
CA GLU A 106 -16.45 19.94 8.20
C GLU A 106 -17.19 20.15 6.86
N GLU A 107 -16.49 20.62 5.83
CA GLU A 107 -17.02 20.76 4.48
C GLU A 107 -17.54 19.41 3.92
N ARG A 108 -16.83 18.33 4.21
CA ARG A 108 -17.23 16.97 3.84
C ARG A 108 -18.52 16.54 4.56
N ALA A 109 -18.61 16.79 5.87
CA ALA A 109 -19.78 16.49 6.68
C ALA A 109 -21.02 17.28 6.19
N GLN A 110 -20.82 18.55 5.84
CA GLN A 110 -21.86 19.37 5.24
C GLN A 110 -22.31 18.84 3.87
N ALA A 111 -21.37 18.47 2.99
CA ALA A 111 -21.68 17.91 1.68
C ALA A 111 -22.47 16.59 1.77
N ILE A 112 -22.21 15.79 2.80
CA ILE A 112 -22.99 14.56 3.10
C ILE A 112 -24.40 14.94 3.58
N ALA A 113 -24.52 15.91 4.48
CA ALA A 113 -25.81 16.37 5.00
C ALA A 113 -26.69 16.99 3.91
N ASP A 114 -26.09 17.76 3.01
CA ASP A 114 -26.74 18.40 1.87
C ASP A 114 -27.03 17.42 0.72
N ASN A 115 -26.54 16.17 0.82
CA ASN A 115 -26.62 15.14 -0.23
C ASN A 115 -26.06 15.63 -1.58
N ASP A 116 -24.96 16.39 -1.54
CA ASP A 116 -24.27 16.98 -2.69
C ASP A 116 -23.04 16.12 -3.08
N PRO A 117 -23.16 15.22 -4.09
CA PRO A 117 -22.09 14.33 -4.49
C PRO A 117 -20.93 15.06 -5.18
N ASP A 118 -21.18 16.20 -5.82
CA ASP A 118 -20.13 16.93 -6.54
C ASP A 118 -19.23 17.68 -5.55
N LYS A 119 -19.82 18.30 -4.54
CA LYS A 119 -19.10 18.93 -3.44
C LYS A 119 -18.32 17.91 -2.64
N LEU A 120 -18.90 16.74 -2.34
CA LEU A 120 -18.23 15.64 -1.66
C LEU A 120 -17.01 15.16 -2.45
N SER A 121 -17.17 14.95 -3.76
CA SER A 121 -16.09 14.53 -4.66
C SER A 121 -14.96 15.56 -4.70
N SER A 122 -15.28 16.85 -4.76
CA SER A 122 -14.29 17.94 -4.80
C SER A 122 -13.48 18.03 -3.51
N VAL A 123 -14.12 17.85 -2.36
CA VAL A 123 -13.47 17.84 -1.03
C VAL A 123 -12.55 16.63 -0.89
N ASP A 124 -13.04 15.44 -1.25
CA ASP A 124 -12.24 14.23 -1.18
C ASP A 124 -11.05 14.25 -2.18
N GLN A 125 -11.23 14.88 -3.35
CA GLN A 125 -10.14 15.13 -4.30
C GLN A 125 -9.04 16.03 -3.69
N LYS A 126 -9.39 17.07 -2.95
CA LYS A 126 -8.41 17.91 -2.25
C LYS A 126 -7.69 17.15 -1.15
N ARG A 127 -8.39 16.29 -0.40
CA ARG A 127 -7.82 15.46 0.66
C ARG A 127 -6.81 14.45 0.14
N PHE A 128 -7.10 13.81 -0.99
CA PHE A 128 -6.31 12.69 -1.53
C PHE A 128 -5.48 13.06 -2.77
N ARG A 129 -5.29 14.34 -3.05
CA ARG A 129 -4.43 14.80 -4.15
C ARG A 129 -3.01 14.23 -4.09
N TRP A 130 -2.44 14.13 -2.90
CA TRP A 130 -1.20 13.43 -2.60
C TRP A 130 -1.51 12.34 -1.59
N LEU A 131 -1.19 11.11 -1.90
CA LEU A 131 -1.42 10.00 -0.98
C LEU A 131 -0.41 10.04 0.16
N GLU A 132 -0.91 9.92 1.38
CA GLU A 132 -0.12 9.98 2.61
C GLU A 132 -0.54 8.85 3.53
N PHE A 133 0.38 7.88 3.73
CA PHE A 133 0.15 6.71 4.57
C PHE A 133 1.48 6.05 4.92
N TYR A 134 1.42 5.19 5.89
CA TYR A 134 2.45 4.19 6.13
C TYR A 134 1.81 2.81 6.22
N LYS A 135 2.48 1.82 5.65
CA LYS A 135 2.00 0.46 5.55
C LYS A 135 3.09 -0.50 5.96
N LEU A 136 2.80 -1.32 6.96
CA LEU A 136 3.67 -2.38 7.43
C LEU A 136 3.07 -3.72 7.02
N LYS A 137 3.90 -4.61 6.51
CA LYS A 137 3.52 -5.98 6.19
C LYS A 137 4.55 -6.93 6.74
N PHE A 138 4.06 -8.01 7.30
CA PHE A 138 4.85 -9.18 7.67
C PHE A 138 4.19 -10.40 7.06
N SER A 139 5.01 -11.25 6.43
CA SER A 139 4.58 -12.53 5.88
C SER A 139 5.61 -13.58 6.24
N SER A 140 5.17 -14.74 6.66
CA SER A 140 6.07 -15.83 7.03
C SER A 140 5.49 -17.19 6.71
N ALA A 141 6.37 -18.13 6.40
CA ALA A 141 6.03 -19.52 6.21
C ALA A 141 7.15 -20.43 6.75
N TRP A 142 6.77 -21.50 7.43
CA TRP A 142 7.65 -22.54 7.92
C TRP A 142 7.22 -23.87 7.36
N TYR A 143 8.20 -24.66 6.96
CA TYR A 143 8.00 -25.99 6.39
C TYR A 143 8.72 -27.02 7.25
N THR A 144 7.99 -28.02 7.69
CA THR A 144 8.53 -29.13 8.50
C THR A 144 8.12 -30.46 7.88
N ASN A 145 9.10 -31.27 7.54
CA ASN A 145 8.83 -32.64 7.10
C ASN A 145 8.44 -33.48 8.31
N LEU A 146 7.24 -34.04 8.30
CA LEU A 146 6.75 -34.90 9.37
C LEU A 146 7.10 -36.37 9.10
N TYR A 147 6.87 -36.85 7.90
CA TYR A 147 7.15 -38.24 7.53
C TYR A 147 7.17 -38.40 6.00
N SER A 148 8.23 -39.00 5.47
CA SER A 148 8.40 -39.30 4.02
C SER A 148 8.14 -38.03 3.15
N LYS A 149 7.02 -38.00 2.43
CA LYS A 149 6.61 -36.90 1.54
C LYS A 149 5.58 -35.97 2.19
N PHE A 150 5.27 -36.17 3.47
CA PHE A 150 4.28 -35.38 4.17
C PHE A 150 4.94 -34.17 4.85
N VAL A 151 4.61 -32.99 4.36
CA VAL A 151 5.16 -31.72 4.83
C VAL A 151 4.07 -30.88 5.45
N LEU A 152 4.32 -30.40 6.66
CA LEU A 152 3.46 -29.44 7.32
C LEU A 152 3.97 -28.02 7.04
N LYS A 153 3.06 -27.14 6.60
CA LYS A 153 3.32 -25.73 6.39
C LYS A 153 2.54 -24.91 7.40
N PHE A 154 3.24 -24.05 8.13
CA PHE A 154 2.65 -22.97 8.93
C PHE A 154 2.93 -21.64 8.23
N GLY A 155 1.93 -20.75 8.22
CA GLY A 155 2.08 -19.40 7.69
C GLY A 155 1.40 -18.38 8.59
N ALA A 156 1.95 -17.16 8.64
CA ALA A 156 1.35 -16.02 9.28
C ALA A 156 1.57 -14.78 8.43
N ASP A 157 0.47 -14.05 8.18
CA ASP A 157 0.46 -12.80 7.45
C ASP A 157 -0.15 -11.71 8.33
N PHE A 158 0.53 -10.59 8.43
CA PHE A 158 0.09 -9.42 9.16
C PHE A 158 0.25 -8.18 8.30
N GLY A 159 -0.77 -7.31 8.28
CA GLY A 159 -0.74 -6.03 7.59
C GLY A 159 -1.30 -4.92 8.47
N TYR A 160 -0.63 -3.78 8.46
CA TYR A 160 -1.08 -2.57 9.13
C TYR A 160 -0.95 -1.37 8.19
N LEU A 161 -2.04 -0.61 8.07
CA LEU A 161 -2.11 0.62 7.29
C LEU A 161 -2.50 1.76 8.22
N GLY A 162 -1.68 2.82 8.23
CA GLY A 162 -1.92 3.99 9.07
C GLY A 162 -1.78 5.31 8.30
N ALA A 163 -2.35 6.35 8.86
CA ALA A 163 -2.22 7.72 8.39
C ALA A 163 -1.41 8.55 9.40
N TYR A 164 -0.57 9.47 8.92
CA TYR A 164 0.17 10.39 9.80
C TYR A 164 -0.75 11.44 10.43
N ASN A 165 -1.81 11.82 9.71
CA ASN A 165 -2.78 12.79 10.18
C ASN A 165 -4.18 12.14 10.27
N SER A 166 -4.70 12.02 11.50
CA SER A 166 -6.01 11.41 11.76
C SER A 166 -7.19 12.16 11.12
N LYS A 167 -7.09 13.50 11.01
CA LYS A 167 -8.12 14.33 10.36
C LYS A 167 -8.18 14.10 8.85
N ARG A 168 -7.08 13.71 8.24
CA ARG A 168 -7.03 13.36 6.84
C ARG A 168 -7.66 12.01 6.56
N GLY A 169 -7.50 11.06 7.48
CA GLY A 169 -7.94 9.69 7.35
C GLY A 169 -7.00 8.79 6.55
N VAL A 170 -7.29 7.51 6.56
CA VAL A 170 -6.52 6.47 5.86
C VAL A 170 -6.90 6.46 4.39
N VAL A 171 -5.95 6.18 3.53
CA VAL A 171 -6.15 6.05 2.08
C VAL A 171 -7.01 4.80 1.80
N PRO A 172 -8.12 4.92 1.06
CA PRO A 172 -9.09 3.84 0.93
C PRO A 172 -8.67 2.69 0.00
N PHE A 173 -7.58 2.84 -0.75
CA PHE A 173 -7.21 1.92 -1.84
C PHE A 173 -5.76 1.40 -1.80
N GLU A 174 -5.15 1.35 -0.63
CA GLU A 174 -3.80 0.77 -0.45
C GLU A 174 -3.77 -0.59 0.29
#